data_ef4ef3818df646e89555551829dfc28b
#
_entry.id   ef4ef3818df646e89555551829dfc28b
#
_cell.length_a   1.000
_cell.length_b   1.000
_cell.length_c   1.000
_cell.angle_alpha   90.00
_cell.angle_beta   90.00
_cell.angle_gamma   90.00
#
_symmetry.space_group_name_H-M   'P 1'
#
loop_
_entity.id
_entity.type
_entity.pdbx_description
1 polymer ?
#
loop_
_entity_poly.entity_id
_entity_poly.type
_entity_poly.pdbx_seq_one_letter_code
_entity_poly.pdbx_strand_id
1 'polypeptide(L)'
;AGRNIEAVVPTLLALRARFDLTRKEILVSQPEIDAHEATRLLVNRLLHAPTRALRDLAEQGAEKDAGEMLVRRLFALDKDDEAEGER
;
A
#
# COMPACT_ATOMS: atom_id res chain seq x y z
N ALA A 1 1.86 -25.01 -6.86
CA ALA A 1 1.30 -23.78 -6.43
C ALA A 1 1.91 -23.29 -5.13
N GLY A 2 1.97 -24.15 -4.12
CA GLY A 2 2.49 -23.72 -2.84
C GLY A 2 3.95 -23.29 -2.89
N ARG A 3 4.68 -23.85 -3.79
CA ARG A 3 6.10 -23.53 -3.87
C ARG A 3 6.36 -22.10 -4.30
N ASN A 4 5.36 -21.44 -4.86
CA ASN A 4 5.53 -20.06 -5.26
C ASN A 4 5.58 -19.10 -4.09
N ILE A 5 5.25 -19.59 -2.90
CA ILE A 5 5.31 -18.73 -1.72
C ILE A 5 6.72 -18.21 -1.52
N GLU A 6 7.73 -19.03 -1.77
CA GLU A 6 9.09 -18.57 -1.58
C GLU A 6 9.46 -17.46 -2.55
N ALA A 7 8.84 -17.46 -3.72
CA ALA A 7 9.16 -16.45 -4.71
C ALA A 7 8.65 -15.07 -4.30
N VAL A 8 7.61 -15.00 -3.47
CA VAL A 8 7.07 -13.72 -3.07
C VAL A 8 7.73 -13.16 -1.82
N VAL A 9 8.52 -13.95 -1.10
CA VAL A 9 9.14 -13.48 0.12
C VAL A 9 10.01 -12.24 -0.12
N PRO A 10 10.89 -12.24 -1.12
CA PRO A 10 11.71 -11.03 -1.34
C PRO A 10 10.85 -9.80 -1.61
N THR A 11 9.73 -9.96 -2.30
CA THR A 11 8.86 -8.83 -2.58
C THR A 11 8.21 -8.33 -1.29
N LEU A 12 7.79 -9.23 -0.43
CA LEU A 12 7.19 -8.82 0.83
C LEU A 12 8.20 -8.10 1.72
N LEU A 13 9.43 -8.57 1.73
CA LEU A 13 10.47 -7.91 2.50
C LEU A 13 10.76 -6.52 1.95
N ALA A 14 10.79 -6.40 0.64
CA ALA A 14 11.02 -5.10 0.03
C ALA A 14 9.87 -4.14 0.33
N LEU A 15 8.65 -4.64 0.31
CA LEU A 15 7.50 -3.82 0.63
C LEU A 15 7.57 -3.31 2.05
N ARG A 16 7.89 -4.20 2.98
CA ARG A 16 8.00 -3.81 4.38
C ARG A 16 9.11 -2.79 4.58
N ALA A 17 10.25 -3.01 3.94
CA ALA A 17 11.36 -2.08 4.07
C ALA A 17 10.98 -0.72 3.52
N ARG A 18 10.26 -0.68 2.42
CA ARG A 18 9.82 0.58 1.84
C ARG A 18 8.89 1.33 2.79
N PHE A 19 7.95 0.60 3.38
CA PHE A 19 7.02 1.22 4.30
C PHE A 19 7.74 1.74 5.55
N ASP A 20 8.69 0.94 6.07
CA ASP A 20 9.47 1.36 7.22
C ASP A 20 10.28 2.62 6.92
N LEU A 21 10.86 2.69 5.73
CA LEU A 21 11.62 3.84 5.36
C LEU A 21 10.75 5.10 5.35
N THR A 22 9.56 4.99 4.78
CA THR A 22 8.63 6.12 4.76
C THR A 22 8.31 6.57 6.17
N ARG A 23 8.06 5.61 7.06
CA ARG A 23 7.76 5.91 8.44
C ARG A 23 8.92 6.66 9.10
N LYS A 24 10.12 6.17 8.91
CA LYS A 24 11.29 6.79 9.53
C LYS A 24 11.53 8.20 8.98
N GLU A 25 11.29 8.40 7.71
CA GLU A 25 11.47 9.72 7.13
C GLU A 25 10.55 10.74 7.77
N ILE A 26 9.32 10.36 8.07
CA ILE A 26 8.41 11.27 8.72
C ILE A 26 8.90 11.60 10.12
N LEU A 27 9.31 10.59 10.86
CA LEU A 27 9.74 10.81 12.24
C LEU A 27 11.00 11.65 12.32
N VAL A 28 11.89 11.49 11.36
CA VAL A 28 13.12 12.27 11.36
C VAL A 28 12.86 13.70 10.94
N SER A 29 12.02 13.91 9.94
CA SER A 29 11.77 15.25 9.43
C SER A 29 10.88 16.06 10.35
N GLN A 30 10.05 15.42 11.16
CA GLN A 30 9.16 16.13 12.05
C GLN A 30 9.16 15.47 13.42
N PRO A 31 10.25 15.61 14.18
CA PRO A 31 10.39 14.86 15.43
C PRO A 31 9.33 15.16 16.47
N GLU A 32 8.68 16.31 16.37
CA GLU A 32 7.69 16.67 17.38
C GLU A 32 6.26 16.51 16.90
N ILE A 33 6.09 15.86 15.78
CA ILE A 33 4.76 15.61 15.25
C ILE A 33 3.99 14.69 16.20
N ASP A 34 2.70 14.97 16.38
CA ASP A 34 1.91 14.09 17.24
C ASP A 34 1.47 12.87 16.46
N ALA A 35 0.94 11.89 17.20
CA ALA A 35 0.59 10.61 16.61
C ALA A 35 -0.49 10.74 15.54
N HIS A 36 -1.46 11.60 15.79
CA HIS A 36 -2.54 11.75 14.83
C HIS A 36 -2.02 12.23 13.48
N GLU A 37 -1.18 13.26 13.52
CA GLU A 37 -0.65 13.82 12.29
C GLU A 37 0.36 12.88 11.64
N ALA A 38 1.17 12.22 12.45
CA ALA A 38 2.17 11.31 11.91
C ALA A 38 1.52 10.15 11.17
N THR A 39 0.46 9.59 11.73
CA THR A 39 -0.20 8.47 11.08
C THR A 39 -0.94 8.92 9.84
N ARG A 40 -1.49 10.12 9.85
CA ARG A 40 -2.16 10.63 8.66
C ARG A 40 -1.16 10.83 7.52
N LEU A 41 -0.01 11.40 7.82
CA LEU A 41 1.03 11.57 6.81
C LEU A 41 1.53 10.24 6.29
N LEU A 42 1.66 9.28 7.18
CA LEU A 42 2.12 7.96 6.76
C LEU A 42 1.17 7.35 5.74
N VAL A 43 -0.12 7.39 6.02
CA VAL A 43 -1.11 6.85 5.09
C VAL A 43 -1.01 7.56 3.75
N ASN A 44 -0.94 8.89 3.77
CA ASN A 44 -0.89 9.64 2.52
C ASN A 44 0.34 9.28 1.70
N ARG A 45 1.47 9.12 2.35
CA ARG A 45 2.70 8.81 1.62
C ARG A 45 2.72 7.38 1.12
N LEU A 46 2.14 6.45 1.90
CA LEU A 46 2.07 5.08 1.44
C LEU A 46 1.17 4.94 0.23
N LEU A 47 0.16 5.79 0.12
CA LEU A 47 -0.76 5.72 -1.01
C LEU A 47 -0.21 6.39 -2.26
N HIS A 48 0.85 7.15 -2.15
CA HIS A 48 1.33 7.94 -3.28
C HIS A 48 1.72 7.08 -4.47
N ALA A 49 2.57 6.08 -4.25
CA ALA A 49 3.07 5.27 -5.35
C ALA A 49 1.97 4.44 -6.02
N PRO A 50 1.12 3.73 -5.26
CA PRO A 50 0.06 2.97 -5.93
C PRO A 50 -0.93 3.87 -6.64
N THR A 51 -1.19 5.06 -6.12
CA THR A 51 -2.09 5.98 -6.80
C THR A 51 -1.52 6.40 -8.14
N ARG A 52 -0.25 6.74 -8.17
CA ARG A 52 0.38 7.12 -9.42
C ARG A 52 0.40 5.97 -10.40
N ALA A 53 0.71 4.77 -9.91
CA ALA A 53 0.77 3.61 -10.79
C ALA A 53 -0.59 3.34 -11.44
N LEU A 54 -1.66 3.45 -10.66
CA LEU A 54 -2.98 3.22 -11.21
C LEU A 54 -3.35 4.28 -12.24
N ARG A 55 -2.99 5.53 -11.98
CA ARG A 55 -3.25 6.59 -12.95
C ARG A 55 -2.49 6.35 -14.25
N ASP A 56 -1.23 5.98 -14.12
CA ASP A 56 -0.42 5.74 -15.31
C ASP A 56 -1.02 4.61 -16.14
N LEU A 57 -1.45 3.54 -15.49
CA LEU A 57 -2.07 2.45 -16.22
C LEU A 57 -3.34 2.89 -16.93
N ALA A 58 -4.14 3.69 -16.26
CA ALA A 58 -5.38 4.18 -16.86
C ALA A 58 -5.09 5.04 -18.07
N GLU A 59 -4.07 5.89 -17.98
CA GLU A 59 -3.74 6.78 -19.07
C GLU A 59 -3.18 6.02 -20.26
N GLN A 60 -2.51 4.94 -20.00
CA GLN A 60 -1.97 4.12 -21.08
C GLN A 60 -3.05 3.33 -21.79
N GLY A 61 -4.25 3.32 -21.24
CA GLY A 61 -5.34 2.62 -21.88
C GLY A 61 -5.19 1.12 -21.87
N ALA A 62 -4.19 0.65 -21.17
CA ALA A 62 -3.97 -0.78 -21.10
C ALA A 62 -4.86 -1.36 -20.01
N GLU A 63 -4.54 -2.46 -19.54
CA GLU A 63 -5.38 -3.29 -18.69
C GLU A 63 -5.58 -2.68 -17.31
N LYS A 64 -6.19 -1.53 -17.28
CA LYS A 64 -6.42 -0.88 -16.01
C LYS A 64 -7.28 -1.74 -15.09
N ASP A 65 -8.20 -2.50 -15.69
CA ASP A 65 -9.06 -3.35 -14.87
C ASP A 65 -8.25 -4.38 -14.12
N ALA A 66 -7.22 -4.92 -14.76
CA ALA A 66 -6.37 -5.91 -14.09
C ALA A 66 -5.61 -5.27 -12.94
N GLY A 67 -5.08 -4.07 -13.16
CA GLY A 67 -4.37 -3.37 -12.10
C GLY A 67 -5.27 -3.03 -10.95
N GLU A 68 -6.45 -2.54 -11.27
CA GLU A 68 -7.40 -2.18 -10.25
C GLU A 68 -7.82 -3.39 -9.42
N MET A 69 -8.09 -4.51 -10.08
CA MET A 69 -8.48 -5.70 -9.38
C MET A 69 -7.37 -6.20 -8.47
N LEU A 70 -6.14 -6.10 -8.95
CA LEU A 70 -5.00 -6.54 -8.15
C LEU A 70 -4.89 -5.71 -6.87
N VAL A 71 -5.01 -4.40 -6.99
CA VAL A 71 -4.94 -3.54 -5.82
C VAL A 71 -6.05 -3.87 -4.84
N ARG A 72 -7.26 -4.10 -5.34
CA ARG A 72 -8.36 -4.42 -4.47
C ARG A 72 -8.11 -5.72 -3.71
N ARG A 73 -7.48 -6.67 -4.36
CA ARG A 73 -7.17 -7.93 -3.69
C ARG A 73 -6.03 -7.78 -2.69
N LEU A 74 -5.00 -7.02 -3.07
CA LEU A 74 -3.85 -6.84 -2.21
C LEU A 74 -4.23 -6.18 -0.89
N PHE A 75 -5.15 -5.26 -0.94
CA PHE A 75 -5.51 -4.50 0.24
C PHE A 75 -6.90 -4.85 0.77
N ALA A 76 -7.46 -5.95 0.28
CA ALA A 76 -8.72 -6.48 0.78
C ALA A 76 -9.84 -5.45 0.73
N LEU A 77 -9.89 -4.66 -0.34
CA LEU A 77 -10.89 -3.61 -0.42
C LEU A 77 -12.29 -4.17 -0.59
N ASP A 78 -12.40 -5.31 -1.24
CA ASP A 78 -13.71 -5.90 -1.46
C ASP A 78 -14.25 -6.62 -0.23
N LYS A 79 -13.47 -6.67 0.82
CA LYS A 79 -13.88 -7.31 2.05
C LYS A 79 -14.26 -6.31 3.13
N ASP A 80 -14.37 -5.05 2.78
CA ASP A 80 -14.64 -4.02 3.76
C ASP A 80 -15.91 -4.30 4.54
N ASP A 81 -16.94 -4.76 3.84
CA ASP A 81 -18.21 -5.02 4.50
C ASP A 81 -18.05 -6.09 5.57
N GLU A 82 -17.31 -7.13 5.25
CA GLU A 82 -17.13 -8.21 6.21
C GLU A 82 -16.28 -7.76 7.37
N ALA A 83 -15.26 -6.98 7.08
CA ALA A 83 -14.40 -6.51 8.14
C ALA A 83 -15.15 -5.63 9.12
N GLU A 84 -16.04 -4.82 8.61
CA GLU A 84 -16.83 -3.96 9.48
C GLU A 84 -17.74 -4.75 10.39
N GLY A 85 -18.27 -5.84 9.88
CA GLY A 85 -19.14 -6.64 10.68
C GLY A 85 -18.45 -7.26 11.85
N GLU A 86 -17.15 -7.45 11.74
CA GLU A 86 -16.41 -8.08 12.82
C GLU A 86 -16.03 -7.13 13.92
N ARG A 87 -16.12 -5.87 13.67
CA ARG A 87 -15.78 -4.90 14.68
C ARG A 87 -16.92 -4.62 15.59
#